data_5035be4a1876f9a25c2b5ef32567003d
#
_entry.id   5035be4a1876f9a25c2b5ef32567003d
#
_cell.length_a   1.000
_cell.length_b   1.000
_cell.length_c   1.000
_cell.angle_alpha   90.00
_cell.angle_beta   90.00
_cell.angle_gamma   90.00
#
_symmetry.space_group_name_H-M   'P 1'
#
loop_
_entity.id
_entity.type
_entity.pdbx_description
1 polymer ?
#
loop_
_entity_poly.entity_id
_entity_poly.type
_entity_poly.pdbx_seq_one_letter_code
_entity_poly.pdbx_strand_id
1 'polypeptide(L)'
;MCIRDSGDSGLKILGVTVLTSLDKQALEDIGYHDTAEALVMRRVEQALEAGIDGVVSSPLEASKIRKAVPEGFLVVTPGIRMQGGDKGDQKRIATPGDALRSGASHIVVGRPITAAKDPRQAALDVLVNMYA
;
A
#
# COMPACT_ATOMS: atom_id res chain seq x y z
N MET A 1 -24.80 -1.08 -1.06
CA MET A 1 -24.24 -1.58 -2.34
C MET A 1 -23.13 -2.54 -1.98
N CYS A 2 -23.36 -3.81 -2.16
CA CYS A 2 -22.35 -4.81 -1.86
C CYS A 2 -21.41 -4.95 -3.05
N ILE A 3 -20.18 -4.70 -2.82
CA ILE A 3 -19.05 -4.90 -3.72
C ILE A 3 -18.95 -6.36 -4.21
N ARG A 4 -19.64 -7.28 -3.55
CA ARG A 4 -19.85 -8.67 -4.00
C ARG A 4 -20.67 -8.80 -5.30
N ASP A 5 -21.28 -7.72 -5.77
CA ASP A 5 -22.10 -7.72 -6.98
C ASP A 5 -21.25 -7.65 -8.26
N SER A 6 -19.90 -7.62 -8.16
CA SER A 6 -19.01 -7.74 -9.33
C SER A 6 -19.11 -9.11 -10.02
N GLY A 7 -19.74 -10.09 -9.36
CA GLY A 7 -20.00 -11.43 -9.89
C GLY A 7 -18.72 -12.12 -10.38
N ASP A 8 -18.83 -12.89 -11.45
CA ASP A 8 -17.72 -13.61 -12.07
C ASP A 8 -16.86 -12.75 -13.01
N SER A 9 -16.85 -11.42 -12.83
CA SER A 9 -16.12 -10.48 -13.68
C SER A 9 -14.58 -10.62 -13.58
N GLY A 10 -14.05 -11.36 -12.60
CA GLY A 10 -12.63 -11.46 -12.31
C GLY A 10 -12.02 -10.19 -11.68
N LEU A 11 -12.85 -9.18 -11.42
CA LEU A 11 -12.44 -7.94 -10.77
C LEU A 11 -12.01 -8.20 -9.33
N LYS A 12 -10.84 -7.68 -8.96
CA LYS A 12 -10.32 -7.76 -7.60
C LYS A 12 -10.67 -6.50 -6.80
N ILE A 13 -11.13 -6.71 -5.57
CA ILE A 13 -11.60 -5.65 -4.70
C ILE A 13 -10.59 -5.45 -3.57
N LEU A 14 -10.17 -4.19 -3.40
CA LEU A 14 -9.19 -3.81 -2.38
C LEU A 14 -9.82 -2.87 -1.35
N GLY A 15 -9.64 -3.19 -0.08
CA GLY A 15 -9.99 -2.30 1.03
C GLY A 15 -8.85 -1.32 1.32
N VAL A 16 -9.15 -0.04 1.48
CA VAL A 16 -8.14 0.94 1.91
C VAL A 16 -8.01 0.90 3.42
N THR A 17 -6.80 0.66 3.93
CA THR A 17 -6.53 0.63 5.37
C THR A 17 -6.32 2.04 5.93
N VAL A 18 -5.08 2.53 5.97
CA VAL A 18 -4.72 3.89 6.43
C VAL A 18 -3.88 4.54 5.35
N LEU A 19 -4.24 5.76 4.95
CA LEU A 19 -3.51 6.50 3.93
C LEU A 19 -2.06 6.77 4.38
N THR A 20 -1.12 6.65 3.46
CA THR A 20 0.32 6.85 3.72
C THR A 20 0.70 8.30 4.04
N SER A 21 -0.20 9.25 3.80
CA SER A 21 -0.08 10.66 4.20
C SER A 21 -0.45 10.91 5.66
N LEU A 22 -1.15 9.97 6.32
CA LEU A 22 -1.56 10.11 7.72
C LEU A 22 -0.48 9.59 8.66
N ASP A 23 -0.08 10.42 9.59
CA ASP A 23 0.73 10.06 10.76
C ASP A 23 -0.13 9.97 12.02
N LYS A 24 0.52 9.76 13.16
CA LYS A 24 -0.17 9.64 14.46
C LYS A 24 -1.01 10.87 14.78
N GLN A 25 -0.47 12.08 14.61
CA GLN A 25 -1.19 13.31 14.88
C GLN A 25 -2.42 13.47 14.00
N ALA A 26 -2.29 13.24 12.71
CA ALA A 26 -3.40 13.33 11.77
C ALA A 26 -4.50 12.28 12.09
N LEU A 27 -4.14 11.11 12.61
CA LEU A 27 -5.11 10.11 13.07
C LEU A 27 -5.85 10.58 14.33
N GLU A 28 -5.14 11.17 15.30
CA GLU A 28 -5.73 11.74 16.51
C GLU A 28 -6.69 12.90 16.18
N ASP A 29 -6.30 13.78 15.26
CA ASP A 29 -7.11 14.93 14.81
C ASP A 29 -8.46 14.51 14.19
N ILE A 30 -8.51 13.32 13.58
CA ILE A 30 -9.74 12.75 13.01
C ILE A 30 -10.44 11.74 13.94
N GLY A 31 -10.02 11.69 15.20
CA GLY A 31 -10.69 10.92 16.25
C GLY A 31 -10.22 9.47 16.44
N TYR A 32 -9.09 9.06 15.85
CA TYR A 32 -8.49 7.75 16.09
C TYR A 32 -7.35 7.87 17.10
N HIS A 33 -7.51 7.20 18.24
CA HIS A 33 -6.51 7.17 19.33
C HIS A 33 -5.58 5.96 19.27
N ASP A 34 -5.83 5.04 18.36
CA ASP A 34 -4.97 3.88 18.12
C ASP A 34 -3.71 4.26 17.31
N THR A 35 -2.69 3.40 17.37
CA THR A 35 -1.56 3.52 16.44
C THR A 35 -2.01 3.24 15.00
N ALA A 36 -1.32 3.83 14.02
CA ALA A 36 -1.60 3.54 12.61
C ALA A 36 -1.53 2.04 12.32
N GLU A 37 -0.56 1.34 12.92
CA GLU A 37 -0.40 -0.11 12.78
C GLU A 37 -1.60 -0.89 13.34
N ALA A 38 -2.07 -0.56 14.54
CA ALA A 38 -3.23 -1.24 15.15
C ALA A 38 -4.48 -1.03 14.31
N LEU A 39 -4.70 0.20 13.83
CA LEU A 39 -5.83 0.52 12.96
C LEU A 39 -5.74 -0.21 11.62
N VAL A 40 -4.53 -0.30 11.01
CA VAL A 40 -4.31 -1.08 9.78
C VAL A 40 -4.69 -2.53 10.00
N MET A 41 -4.18 -3.18 11.06
CA MET A 41 -4.46 -4.59 11.32
C MET A 41 -5.94 -4.87 11.55
N ARG A 42 -6.63 -4.01 12.30
CA ARG A 42 -8.10 -4.10 12.46
C ARG A 42 -8.84 -4.04 11.12
N ARG A 43 -8.43 -3.14 10.22
CA ARG A 43 -9.02 -3.02 8.89
C ARG A 43 -8.69 -4.21 7.98
N VAL A 44 -7.54 -4.83 8.16
CA VAL A 44 -7.19 -6.09 7.47
C VAL A 44 -8.11 -7.22 7.92
N GLU A 45 -8.37 -7.35 9.22
CA GLU A 45 -9.34 -8.34 9.74
C GLU A 45 -10.73 -8.12 9.14
N GLN A 46 -11.23 -6.88 9.15
CA GLN A 46 -12.50 -6.53 8.53
C GLN A 46 -12.53 -6.83 7.03
N ALA A 47 -11.42 -6.62 6.31
CA ALA A 47 -11.30 -6.96 4.89
C ALA A 47 -11.39 -8.47 4.65
N LEU A 48 -10.75 -9.27 5.49
CA LEU A 48 -10.84 -10.73 5.45
C LEU A 48 -12.27 -11.23 5.75
N GLU A 49 -12.90 -10.70 6.79
CA GLU A 49 -14.29 -11.01 7.13
C GLU A 49 -15.28 -10.64 6.02
N ALA A 50 -15.04 -9.51 5.34
CA ALA A 50 -15.81 -9.07 4.19
C ALA A 50 -15.58 -9.93 2.93
N GLY A 51 -14.53 -10.77 2.92
CA GLY A 51 -14.20 -11.63 1.79
C GLY A 51 -13.71 -10.87 0.55
N ILE A 52 -13.07 -9.71 0.73
CA ILE A 52 -12.45 -8.97 -0.38
C ILE A 52 -11.05 -9.49 -0.68
N ASP A 53 -10.52 -9.17 -1.86
CA ASP A 53 -9.32 -9.80 -2.42
C ASP A 53 -8.00 -9.27 -1.85
N GLY A 54 -8.02 -8.12 -1.19
CA GLY A 54 -6.80 -7.52 -0.67
C GLY A 54 -6.99 -6.15 -0.03
N VAL A 55 -5.88 -5.54 0.31
CA VAL A 55 -5.85 -4.20 0.92
C VAL A 55 -4.83 -3.29 0.27
N VAL A 56 -5.12 -1.98 0.36
CA VAL A 56 -4.14 -0.91 0.12
C VAL A 56 -3.57 -0.49 1.47
N SER A 57 -2.26 -0.59 1.65
CA SER A 57 -1.58 -0.27 2.91
C SER A 57 -0.18 0.27 2.67
N SER A 58 0.37 0.98 3.67
CA SER A 58 1.76 1.43 3.62
C SER A 58 2.73 0.25 3.54
N PRO A 59 3.87 0.41 2.85
CA PRO A 59 4.92 -0.60 2.85
C PRO A 59 5.47 -0.93 4.25
N LEU A 60 5.32 -0.02 5.22
CA LEU A 60 5.80 -0.22 6.60
C LEU A 60 5.04 -1.34 7.33
N GLU A 61 3.75 -1.53 7.02
CA GLU A 61 2.90 -2.57 7.61
C GLU A 61 2.83 -3.85 6.75
N ALA A 62 3.39 -3.83 5.54
CA ALA A 62 3.26 -4.94 4.57
C ALA A 62 3.72 -6.29 5.14
N SER A 63 4.85 -6.33 5.87
CA SER A 63 5.37 -7.56 6.48
C SER A 63 4.44 -8.14 7.54
N LYS A 64 3.83 -7.27 8.36
CA LYS A 64 2.88 -7.69 9.39
C LYS A 64 1.59 -8.20 8.77
N ILE A 65 1.09 -7.50 7.76
CA ILE A 65 -0.10 -7.91 7.01
C ILE A 65 0.15 -9.27 6.36
N ARG A 66 1.28 -9.45 5.66
CA ARG A 66 1.58 -10.69 4.94
C ARG A 66 1.60 -11.92 5.86
N LYS A 67 2.02 -11.76 7.12
CA LYS A 67 2.01 -12.84 8.12
C LYS A 67 0.60 -13.18 8.64
N ALA A 68 -0.34 -12.25 8.51
CA ALA A 68 -1.69 -12.37 9.07
C ALA A 68 -2.74 -12.79 8.02
N VAL A 69 -2.39 -12.78 6.73
CA VAL A 69 -3.36 -13.02 5.64
C VAL A 69 -3.00 -14.30 4.86
N PRO A 70 -3.99 -14.97 4.24
CA PRO A 70 -3.74 -16.16 3.43
C PRO A 70 -2.90 -15.85 2.19
N GLU A 71 -2.30 -16.90 1.64
CA GLU A 71 -1.65 -16.83 0.33
C GLU A 71 -2.64 -16.38 -0.74
N GLY A 72 -2.18 -15.53 -1.65
CA GLY A 72 -3.04 -14.94 -2.70
C GLY A 72 -3.76 -13.66 -2.30
N PHE A 73 -3.84 -13.31 -1.01
CA PHE A 73 -4.39 -12.02 -0.59
C PHE A 73 -3.47 -10.87 -1.05
N LEU A 74 -4.04 -9.87 -1.69
CA LEU A 74 -3.29 -8.78 -2.29
C LEU A 74 -2.91 -7.71 -1.24
N VAL A 75 -1.63 -7.36 -1.22
CA VAL A 75 -1.11 -6.23 -0.44
C VAL A 75 -0.54 -5.21 -1.42
N VAL A 76 -1.30 -4.15 -1.66
CA VAL A 76 -0.98 -3.11 -2.64
C VAL A 76 -0.44 -1.90 -1.90
N THR A 77 0.80 -1.48 -2.21
CA THR A 77 1.48 -0.45 -1.43
C THR A 77 1.78 0.81 -2.25
N PRO A 78 1.09 1.92 -1.98
CA PRO A 78 1.50 3.26 -2.38
C PRO A 78 2.62 3.79 -1.47
N GLY A 79 3.03 5.05 -1.70
CA GLY A 79 4.10 5.66 -0.89
C GLY A 79 5.50 5.23 -1.33
N ILE A 80 5.63 4.79 -2.56
CA ILE A 80 6.91 4.35 -3.13
C ILE A 80 7.74 5.55 -3.56
N ARG A 81 9.02 5.55 -3.15
CA ARG A 81 10.01 6.57 -3.52
C ARG A 81 11.35 5.91 -3.82
N MET A 82 12.05 6.41 -4.82
CA MET A 82 13.46 6.04 -5.02
C MET A 82 14.32 6.63 -3.90
N GLN A 83 15.44 6.00 -3.62
CA GLN A 83 16.37 6.46 -2.60
C GLN A 83 16.79 7.92 -2.88
N GLY A 84 16.65 8.80 -1.88
CA GLY A 84 16.95 10.23 -2.01
C GLY A 84 15.90 11.05 -2.78
N GLY A 85 14.81 10.43 -3.26
CA GLY A 85 13.73 11.13 -3.96
C GLY A 85 12.87 12.01 -3.05
N ASP A 86 12.17 12.96 -3.66
CA ASP A 86 11.23 13.84 -2.95
C ASP A 86 10.08 13.02 -2.32
N LYS A 87 9.88 13.22 -1.03
CA LYS A 87 8.80 12.56 -0.26
C LYS A 87 7.43 13.15 -0.57
N GLY A 88 7.38 14.44 -0.90
CA GLY A 88 6.13 15.18 -1.04
C GLY A 88 5.28 15.11 0.24
N ASP A 89 4.00 14.80 0.09
CA ASP A 89 3.03 14.62 1.19
C ASP A 89 3.12 13.23 1.88
N GLN A 90 3.93 12.32 1.36
CA GLN A 90 4.02 10.95 1.86
C GLN A 90 4.92 10.87 3.10
N LYS A 91 4.38 10.40 4.21
CA LYS A 91 5.09 10.26 5.50
C LYS A 91 5.63 8.85 5.73
N ARG A 92 4.97 7.84 5.16
CA ARG A 92 5.27 6.41 5.30
C ARG A 92 5.69 5.84 3.96
N ILE A 93 6.98 5.92 3.65
CA ILE A 93 7.55 5.60 2.34
C ILE A 93 8.54 4.44 2.41
N ALA A 94 8.74 3.78 1.27
CA ALA A 94 9.81 2.79 1.05
C ALA A 94 10.28 2.82 -0.41
N THR A 95 11.42 2.20 -0.67
CA THR A 95 11.85 1.95 -2.06
C THR A 95 11.02 0.82 -2.69
N PRO A 96 10.98 0.71 -4.02
CA PRO A 96 10.30 -0.39 -4.70
C PRO A 96 10.73 -1.76 -4.17
N GLY A 97 12.03 -2.01 -4.09
CA GLY A 97 12.59 -3.28 -3.61
C GLY A 97 12.26 -3.56 -2.14
N ASP A 98 12.35 -2.54 -1.26
CA ASP A 98 12.00 -2.70 0.16
C ASP A 98 10.52 -3.06 0.33
N ALA A 99 9.64 -2.45 -0.44
CA ALA A 99 8.21 -2.75 -0.40
C ALA A 99 7.93 -4.23 -0.76
N LEU A 100 8.55 -4.73 -1.82
CA LEU A 100 8.40 -6.14 -2.22
C LEU A 100 9.02 -7.10 -1.19
N ARG A 101 10.23 -6.82 -0.71
CA ARG A 101 10.87 -7.60 0.35
C ARG A 101 10.03 -7.63 1.64
N SER A 102 9.30 -6.56 1.91
CA SER A 102 8.36 -6.49 3.04
C SER A 102 7.05 -7.26 2.80
N GLY A 103 6.83 -7.83 1.62
CA GLY A 103 5.67 -8.68 1.33
C GLY A 103 4.54 -7.99 0.55
N ALA A 104 4.78 -6.80 -0.01
CA ALA A 104 3.86 -6.22 -0.98
C ALA A 104 3.73 -7.14 -2.21
N SER A 105 2.50 -7.36 -2.67
CA SER A 105 2.25 -8.08 -3.93
C SER A 105 2.31 -7.14 -5.14
N HIS A 106 1.95 -5.88 -4.92
CA HIS A 106 1.94 -4.82 -5.93
C HIS A 106 2.37 -3.51 -5.32
N ILE A 107 2.99 -2.65 -6.12
CA ILE A 107 3.34 -1.28 -5.73
C ILE A 107 2.60 -0.27 -6.59
N VAL A 108 2.28 0.89 -6.01
CA VAL A 108 1.70 2.02 -6.74
C VAL A 108 2.73 3.15 -6.78
N VAL A 109 3.17 3.49 -7.98
CA VAL A 109 4.18 4.53 -8.20
C VAL A 109 3.56 5.64 -9.06
N GLY A 110 3.33 6.80 -8.47
CA GLY A 110 2.78 7.97 -9.14
C GLY A 110 3.88 8.97 -9.52
N ARG A 111 3.95 10.08 -8.78
CA ARG A 111 4.86 11.21 -9.04
C ARG A 111 6.32 10.86 -9.35
N PRO A 112 6.97 9.85 -8.74
CA PRO A 112 8.32 9.47 -9.11
C PRO A 112 8.47 9.12 -10.61
N ILE A 113 7.38 8.68 -11.26
CA ILE A 113 7.35 8.43 -12.70
C ILE A 113 6.73 9.63 -13.43
N THR A 114 5.52 10.04 -13.04
CA THR A 114 4.71 10.98 -13.83
C THR A 114 5.27 12.41 -13.82
N ALA A 115 6.03 12.80 -12.81
CA ALA A 115 6.69 14.10 -12.68
C ALA A 115 8.19 14.07 -13.06
N ALA A 116 8.72 12.93 -13.49
CA ALA A 116 10.10 12.81 -13.93
C ALA A 116 10.33 13.51 -15.29
N LYS A 117 11.55 14.00 -15.52
CA LYS A 117 11.93 14.57 -16.83
C LYS A 117 11.83 13.52 -17.96
N ASP A 118 12.17 12.28 -17.65
CA ASP A 118 11.97 11.11 -18.52
C ASP A 118 11.16 10.04 -17.75
N PRO A 119 9.83 10.02 -17.91
CA PRO A 119 8.97 9.06 -17.24
C PRO A 119 9.26 7.61 -17.61
N ARG A 120 9.70 7.35 -18.84
CA ARG A 120 10.04 5.99 -19.29
C ARG A 120 11.28 5.48 -18.54
N GLN A 121 12.34 6.29 -18.49
CA GLN A 121 13.55 5.92 -17.76
C GLN A 121 13.25 5.76 -16.27
N ALA A 122 12.47 6.66 -15.67
CA ALA A 122 12.06 6.55 -14.27
C ALA A 122 11.28 5.25 -13.98
N ALA A 123 10.42 4.81 -14.90
CA ALA A 123 9.72 3.53 -14.76
C ALA A 123 10.69 2.34 -14.83
N LEU A 124 11.67 2.38 -15.73
CA LEU A 124 12.71 1.34 -15.82
C LEU A 124 13.56 1.29 -14.55
N ASP A 125 13.93 2.44 -13.99
CA ASP A 125 14.70 2.52 -12.75
C ASP A 125 13.91 1.91 -11.57
N VAL A 126 12.60 2.13 -11.52
CA VAL A 126 11.71 1.47 -10.55
C VAL A 126 11.75 -0.05 -10.72
N LEU A 127 11.61 -0.55 -11.95
CA LEU A 127 11.67 -2.00 -12.23
C LEU A 127 13.01 -2.60 -11.83
N VAL A 128 14.12 -1.94 -12.15
CA VAL A 128 15.46 -2.39 -11.75
C VAL A 128 15.56 -2.48 -10.22
N ASN A 129 15.05 -1.46 -9.51
CA ASN A 129 15.09 -1.45 -8.04
C ASN A 129 14.21 -2.56 -7.41
N MET A 130 13.11 -2.95 -8.06
CA MET A 130 12.25 -4.05 -7.58
C MET A 130 12.98 -5.39 -7.50
N TYR A 131 13.95 -5.61 -8.38
CA TYR A 131 14.68 -6.88 -8.51
C TYR A 131 16.15 -6.79 -8.04
N ALA A 132 16.52 -5.67 -7.46
CA ALA A 132 17.86 -5.45 -6.93
C ALA A 132 18.08 -6.14 -5.56
#